data_bb2691482a3d5099e230d1de78ea2f62
#
_entry.id   bb2691482a3d5099e230d1de78ea2f62
#
_cell.length_a   1.000
_cell.length_b   1.000
_cell.length_c   1.000
_cell.angle_alpha   90.00
_cell.angle_beta   90.00
_cell.angle_gamma   90.00
#
_symmetry.space_group_name_H-M   'P 1'
#
loop_
_entity.id
_entity.type
_entity.pdbx_description
1 polymer ?
#
loop_
_entity_poly.entity_id
_entity_poly.type
_entity_poly.pdbx_seq_one_letter_code
_entity_poly.pdbx_strand_id
1 'polypeptide(L)'
;MIESDAAVRGHIEMLASRVFQTETKWPHFRLLLRNLIDWSNRLAPDATVVSLERTLLYGGVSLFAPLFRRQHFISVDSSPESARDRGAYNAGMIDDPRCIPVPFTRHAPMNATGLQAGVADLVTVPNLVHHVGDQQGLFAEIARLLKPGGTAYVFEPLVRELHQMPDDYLRYTPFGMAAELAKAGLEAGPFELEGGPFSAIAYCWTQALEYFPEAERSRMQQWFDDDHFPQLMQWDEKYRDNLVRDHTQFPVSFSIVARKPA
;
A
#
# COMPACT_ATOMS: atom_id res chain seq x y z
N MET A 1 -10.61 19.72 3.54
CA MET A 1 -9.84 18.48 3.81
C MET A 1 -10.84 17.36 3.96
N ILE A 2 -10.46 16.13 3.57
CA ILE A 2 -11.38 14.99 3.66
C ILE A 2 -11.70 14.59 5.10
N GLU A 3 -10.78 14.84 6.02
CA GLU A 3 -10.96 14.53 7.45
C GLU A 3 -12.02 15.42 8.14
N SER A 4 -12.52 16.46 7.48
CA SER A 4 -13.68 17.22 7.98
C SER A 4 -14.99 16.44 7.86
N ASP A 5 -15.07 15.44 6.97
CA ASP A 5 -16.19 14.51 6.88
C ASP A 5 -16.07 13.44 7.97
N ALA A 6 -17.03 13.40 8.88
CA ALA A 6 -17.00 12.48 10.03
C ALA A 6 -17.03 11.01 9.61
N ALA A 7 -17.72 10.65 8.53
CA ALA A 7 -17.76 9.29 8.03
C ALA A 7 -16.41 8.87 7.45
N VAL A 8 -15.75 9.74 6.68
CA VAL A 8 -14.41 9.48 6.13
C VAL A 8 -13.38 9.39 7.25
N ARG A 9 -13.46 10.24 8.25
CA ARG A 9 -12.57 10.17 9.42
C ARG A 9 -12.71 8.82 10.14
N GLY A 10 -13.94 8.36 10.40
CA GLY A 10 -14.17 7.03 10.98
C GLY A 10 -13.59 5.91 10.11
N HIS A 11 -13.70 6.02 8.78
CA HIS A 11 -13.11 5.06 7.86
C HIS A 11 -11.56 5.08 7.90
N ILE A 12 -10.93 6.26 7.96
CA ILE A 12 -9.48 6.40 8.14
C ILE A 12 -9.02 5.75 9.45
N GLU A 13 -9.72 5.99 10.55
CA GLU A 13 -9.43 5.37 11.85
C GLU A 13 -9.55 3.82 11.78
N MET A 14 -10.55 3.31 11.08
CA MET A 14 -10.71 1.88 10.84
C MET A 14 -9.55 1.32 10.00
N LEU A 15 -9.15 2.00 8.92
CA LEU A 15 -7.99 1.61 8.11
C LEU A 15 -6.72 1.55 8.97
N ALA A 16 -6.45 2.58 9.75
CA ALA A 16 -5.27 2.67 10.60
C ALA A 16 -5.23 1.54 11.63
N SER A 17 -6.35 1.26 12.29
CA SER A 17 -6.40 0.31 13.41
C SER A 17 -6.58 -1.15 12.99
N ARG A 18 -7.35 -1.43 11.92
CA ARG A 18 -7.73 -2.80 11.55
C ARG A 18 -7.02 -3.31 10.30
N VAL A 19 -6.87 -2.48 9.28
CA VAL A 19 -6.27 -2.91 8.00
C VAL A 19 -4.76 -2.81 8.06
N PHE A 20 -4.27 -1.63 8.36
CA PHE A 20 -2.84 -1.36 8.29
C PHE A 20 -2.12 -1.54 9.61
N GLN A 21 -2.86 -1.57 10.72
CA GLN A 21 -2.29 -1.68 12.07
C GLN A 21 -1.09 -0.74 12.28
N THR A 22 -1.24 0.50 11.80
CA THR A 22 -0.15 1.48 11.70
C THR A 22 0.40 1.90 13.05
N GLU A 23 -0.38 1.72 14.12
CA GLU A 23 0.00 2.12 15.47
C GLU A 23 0.68 1.00 16.25
N THR A 24 0.65 -0.24 15.73
CA THR A 24 1.11 -1.40 16.48
C THR A 24 2.17 -2.21 15.75
N LYS A 25 1.77 -3.17 14.93
CA LYS A 25 2.67 -4.24 14.47
C LYS A 25 3.00 -4.20 12.99
N TRP A 26 2.35 -3.31 12.24
CA TRP A 26 2.52 -3.19 10.79
C TRP A 26 2.99 -1.78 10.43
N PRO A 27 4.27 -1.47 10.66
CA PRO A 27 4.81 -0.12 10.40
C PRO A 27 4.81 0.25 8.91
N HIS A 28 4.63 -0.72 8.02
CA HIS A 28 4.73 -0.55 6.57
C HIS A 28 3.73 0.45 5.98
N PHE A 29 2.53 0.56 6.54
CA PHE A 29 1.42 1.22 5.88
C PHE A 29 1.09 2.62 6.41
N ARG A 30 1.85 3.13 7.36
CA ARG A 30 1.69 4.53 7.83
C ARG A 30 1.92 5.51 6.70
N LEU A 31 3.01 5.30 5.96
CA LEU A 31 3.39 6.11 4.81
C LEU A 31 2.31 6.06 3.73
N LEU A 32 1.81 4.86 3.40
CA LEU A 32 0.75 4.70 2.40
C LEU A 32 -0.50 5.50 2.78
N LEU A 33 -1.03 5.29 3.98
CA LEU A 33 -2.26 5.95 4.42
C LEU A 33 -2.12 7.47 4.45
N ARG A 34 -1.02 7.97 5.03
CA ARG A 34 -0.70 9.39 5.05
C ARG A 34 -0.66 9.99 3.66
N ASN A 35 0.05 9.35 2.73
CA ASN A 35 0.23 9.88 1.39
C ASN A 35 -1.06 9.83 0.55
N LEU A 36 -1.91 8.80 0.72
CA LEU A 36 -3.22 8.77 0.04
C LEU A 36 -4.14 9.89 0.54
N ILE A 37 -4.14 10.18 1.84
CA ILE A 37 -4.88 11.30 2.43
C ILE A 37 -4.33 12.63 1.86
N ASP A 38 -3.02 12.80 1.82
CA ASP A 38 -2.38 13.98 1.29
C ASP A 38 -2.69 14.20 -0.20
N TRP A 39 -2.66 13.14 -1.01
CA TRP A 39 -3.06 13.22 -2.42
C TRP A 39 -4.51 13.65 -2.58
N SER A 40 -5.41 13.04 -1.82
CA SER A 40 -6.84 13.39 -1.84
C SER A 40 -7.09 14.86 -1.49
N ASN A 41 -6.32 15.42 -0.55
CA ASN A 41 -6.45 16.81 -0.15
C ASN A 41 -5.86 17.81 -1.18
N ARG A 42 -4.80 17.42 -1.90
CA ARG A 42 -4.10 18.29 -2.88
C ARG A 42 -4.74 18.30 -4.25
N LEU A 43 -5.36 17.20 -4.66
CA LEU A 43 -5.98 17.10 -5.98
C LEU A 43 -7.22 17.98 -6.10
N ALA A 44 -7.43 18.51 -7.31
CA ALA A 44 -8.66 19.20 -7.65
C ALA A 44 -9.88 18.27 -7.48
N PRO A 45 -11.05 18.80 -7.12
CA PRO A 45 -12.25 17.97 -6.93
C PRO A 45 -12.72 17.23 -8.19
N ASP A 46 -12.39 17.73 -9.36
CA ASP A 46 -12.72 17.13 -10.67
C ASP A 46 -11.61 16.26 -11.25
N ALA A 47 -10.51 16.09 -10.51
CA ALA A 47 -9.43 15.22 -10.93
C ALA A 47 -9.86 13.75 -11.02
N THR A 48 -9.32 13.02 -11.98
CA THR A 48 -9.55 11.58 -12.12
C THR A 48 -8.40 10.82 -11.48
N VAL A 49 -8.75 9.94 -10.54
CA VAL A 49 -7.81 9.02 -9.87
C VAL A 49 -8.10 7.61 -10.33
N VAL A 50 -7.09 6.91 -10.83
CA VAL A 50 -7.16 5.47 -11.09
C VAL A 50 -6.32 4.75 -10.05
N SER A 51 -6.94 3.85 -9.29
CA SER A 51 -6.27 3.02 -8.29
C SER A 51 -6.16 1.57 -8.79
N LEU A 52 -4.94 1.08 -8.90
CA LEU A 52 -4.65 -0.30 -9.29
C LEU A 52 -4.46 -1.11 -8.01
N GLU A 53 -5.39 -2.00 -7.71
CA GLU A 53 -5.47 -2.69 -6.42
C GLU A 53 -5.52 -4.22 -6.59
N ARG A 54 -5.05 -4.93 -5.57
CA ARG A 54 -5.28 -6.35 -5.43
C ARG A 54 -5.77 -6.62 -4.02
N THR A 55 -7.05 -6.85 -3.89
CA THR A 55 -7.69 -6.95 -2.57
C THR A 55 -8.27 -8.32 -2.31
N LEU A 56 -7.47 -9.37 -2.50
CA LEU A 56 -7.82 -10.75 -2.11
C LEU A 56 -8.41 -10.84 -0.70
N LEU A 57 -8.06 -9.87 0.13
CA LEU A 57 -8.40 -9.85 1.54
C LEU A 57 -9.66 -9.02 1.86
N TYR A 58 -10.17 -8.20 0.93
CA TYR A 58 -11.16 -7.16 1.28
C TYR A 58 -12.52 -7.30 0.60
N GLY A 59 -12.87 -8.51 0.18
CA GLY A 59 -14.25 -8.83 -0.20
C GLY A 59 -14.80 -8.06 -1.40
N GLY A 60 -13.95 -7.73 -2.38
CA GLY A 60 -14.42 -7.10 -3.63
C GLY A 60 -14.74 -5.60 -3.50
N VAL A 61 -14.24 -4.93 -2.47
CA VAL A 61 -14.38 -3.50 -2.27
C VAL A 61 -13.04 -2.78 -2.25
N SER A 62 -12.99 -1.58 -2.80
CA SER A 62 -11.85 -0.68 -2.63
C SER A 62 -11.97 0.03 -1.28
N LEU A 63 -10.98 -0.15 -0.43
CA LEU A 63 -10.89 0.57 0.84
C LEU A 63 -10.30 1.98 0.68
N PHE A 64 -9.72 2.30 -0.48
CA PHE A 64 -9.16 3.62 -0.76
C PHE A 64 -10.14 4.59 -1.41
N ALA A 65 -11.17 4.08 -2.09
CA ALA A 65 -12.18 4.92 -2.72
C ALA A 65 -12.82 5.97 -1.77
N PRO A 66 -13.12 5.67 -0.49
CA PRO A 66 -13.65 6.66 0.43
C PRO A 66 -12.72 7.85 0.69
N LEU A 67 -11.40 7.69 0.52
CA LEU A 67 -10.44 8.78 0.68
C LEU A 67 -10.54 9.80 -0.45
N PHE A 68 -11.01 9.41 -1.63
CA PHE A 68 -11.07 10.22 -2.83
C PHE A 68 -12.50 10.64 -3.22
N ARG A 69 -13.41 10.80 -2.24
CA ARG A 69 -14.84 11.15 -2.49
C ARG A 69 -15.06 12.45 -3.25
N ARG A 70 -14.08 13.33 -3.29
CA ARG A 70 -14.13 14.60 -4.00
C ARG A 70 -13.68 14.49 -5.45
N GLN A 71 -13.00 13.41 -5.82
CA GLN A 71 -12.45 13.13 -7.14
C GLN A 71 -13.27 12.08 -7.87
N HIS A 72 -13.07 11.98 -9.18
CA HIS A 72 -13.54 10.83 -9.97
C HIS A 72 -12.61 9.64 -9.71
N PHE A 73 -13.02 8.74 -8.82
CA PHE A 73 -12.21 7.59 -8.43
C PHE A 73 -12.62 6.34 -9.21
N ILE A 74 -11.65 5.73 -9.88
CA ILE A 74 -11.81 4.49 -10.65
C ILE A 74 -10.90 3.45 -10.01
N SER A 75 -11.45 2.44 -9.37
CA SER A 75 -10.69 1.33 -8.78
C SER A 75 -10.70 0.12 -9.73
N VAL A 76 -9.51 -0.45 -9.95
CA VAL A 76 -9.32 -1.67 -10.74
C VAL A 76 -8.76 -2.74 -9.83
N ASP A 77 -9.45 -3.88 -9.73
CA ASP A 77 -9.01 -5.04 -8.96
C ASP A 77 -8.42 -6.12 -9.88
N SER A 78 -7.19 -6.54 -9.58
CA SER A 78 -6.50 -7.64 -10.28
C SER A 78 -6.70 -9.00 -9.63
N SER A 79 -7.51 -9.10 -8.60
CA SER A 79 -7.72 -10.37 -7.90
C SER A 79 -8.27 -11.45 -8.84
N PRO A 80 -7.75 -12.70 -8.78
CA PRO A 80 -8.32 -13.81 -9.52
C PRO A 80 -9.80 -14.02 -9.17
N GLU A 81 -10.59 -14.44 -10.13
CA GLU A 81 -12.03 -14.68 -9.95
C GLU A 81 -12.30 -15.64 -8.78
N SER A 82 -11.49 -16.71 -8.66
CA SER A 82 -11.55 -17.67 -7.55
C SER A 82 -11.29 -17.07 -6.16
N ALA A 83 -10.70 -15.89 -6.10
CA ALA A 83 -10.41 -15.19 -4.86
C ALA A 83 -11.49 -14.16 -4.49
N ARG A 84 -12.27 -13.68 -5.46
CA ARG A 84 -13.37 -12.73 -5.24
C ARG A 84 -14.48 -13.34 -4.39
N ASP A 85 -14.72 -14.63 -4.56
CA ASP A 85 -15.75 -15.39 -3.82
C ASP A 85 -15.30 -15.74 -2.38
N ARG A 86 -14.06 -15.54 -2.03
CA ARG A 86 -13.54 -15.76 -0.67
C ARG A 86 -13.89 -14.62 0.30
N GLY A 87 -15.03 -14.00 0.14
CA GLY A 87 -15.52 -12.88 0.97
C GLY A 87 -15.54 -13.12 2.48
N ALA A 88 -15.28 -14.35 2.91
CA ALA A 88 -15.20 -14.71 4.33
C ALA A 88 -13.91 -14.27 5.05
N TYR A 89 -12.82 -13.98 4.31
CA TYR A 89 -11.52 -13.69 4.96
C TYR A 89 -11.49 -12.33 5.68
N ASN A 90 -12.38 -11.41 5.33
CA ASN A 90 -12.45 -10.06 5.91
C ASN A 90 -13.87 -9.56 6.21
N ALA A 91 -14.82 -10.45 6.37
CA ALA A 91 -16.18 -10.07 6.77
C ALA A 91 -16.16 -9.11 7.97
N GLY A 92 -15.32 -9.35 8.96
CA GLY A 92 -15.22 -8.49 10.14
C GLY A 92 -14.70 -7.06 9.89
N MET A 93 -14.10 -6.77 8.73
CA MET A 93 -13.72 -5.39 8.37
C MET A 93 -14.84 -4.66 7.62
N ILE A 94 -15.50 -5.35 6.73
CA ILE A 94 -16.67 -4.81 6.01
C ILE A 94 -17.82 -4.58 6.99
N ASP A 95 -17.92 -5.42 8.01
CA ASP A 95 -18.91 -5.32 9.09
C ASP A 95 -18.57 -4.26 10.14
N ASP A 96 -17.37 -3.66 10.10
CA ASP A 96 -17.04 -2.53 10.98
C ASP A 96 -17.94 -1.34 10.60
N PRO A 97 -18.70 -0.77 11.55
CA PRO A 97 -19.63 0.33 11.26
C PRO A 97 -18.96 1.60 10.74
N ARG A 98 -17.64 1.71 10.86
CA ARG A 98 -16.84 2.80 10.30
C ARG A 98 -16.42 2.52 8.86
N CYS A 99 -16.52 1.28 8.38
CA CYS A 99 -16.16 0.93 7.02
C CYS A 99 -17.15 1.56 6.03
N ILE A 100 -16.62 2.18 4.99
CA ILE A 100 -17.41 2.65 3.84
C ILE A 100 -17.06 1.71 2.68
N PRO A 101 -17.83 0.63 2.46
CA PRO A 101 -17.52 -0.32 1.39
C PRO A 101 -17.90 0.29 0.04
N VAL A 102 -16.93 0.44 -0.85
CA VAL A 102 -17.14 0.90 -2.22
C VAL A 102 -16.76 -0.23 -3.17
N PRO A 103 -17.70 -0.79 -3.94
CA PRO A 103 -17.40 -1.83 -4.92
C PRO A 103 -16.35 -1.36 -5.92
N PHE A 104 -15.49 -2.29 -6.38
CA PHE A 104 -14.57 -1.99 -7.47
C PHE A 104 -15.31 -1.53 -8.72
N THR A 105 -14.77 -0.52 -9.37
CA THR A 105 -15.30 -0.04 -10.65
C THR A 105 -15.10 -1.08 -11.75
N ARG A 106 -13.98 -1.83 -11.68
CA ARG A 106 -13.62 -2.83 -12.68
C ARG A 106 -12.74 -3.93 -12.11
N HIS A 107 -12.88 -5.12 -12.70
CA HIS A 107 -11.91 -6.23 -12.54
C HIS A 107 -11.18 -6.41 -13.86
N ALA A 108 -9.85 -6.36 -13.83
CA ALA A 108 -9.01 -6.50 -15.02
C ALA A 108 -7.56 -6.85 -14.66
N PRO A 109 -6.79 -7.44 -15.58
CA PRO A 109 -5.34 -7.55 -15.44
C PRO A 109 -4.69 -6.16 -15.36
N MET A 110 -3.64 -6.03 -14.56
CA MET A 110 -2.98 -4.75 -14.33
C MET A 110 -2.19 -4.22 -15.54
N ASN A 111 -1.83 -5.08 -16.46
CA ASN A 111 -1.21 -4.73 -17.74
C ASN A 111 -2.21 -4.46 -18.87
N ALA A 112 -3.51 -4.58 -18.62
CA ALA A 112 -4.57 -4.40 -19.61
C ALA A 112 -5.91 -4.03 -18.93
N THR A 113 -5.96 -2.88 -18.26
CA THR A 113 -7.14 -2.44 -17.49
C THR A 113 -8.39 -2.20 -18.35
N GLY A 114 -8.22 -1.99 -19.66
CA GLY A 114 -9.29 -1.65 -20.58
C GLY A 114 -9.87 -0.24 -20.36
N LEU A 115 -9.22 0.59 -19.57
CA LEU A 115 -9.56 2.01 -19.43
C LEU A 115 -8.99 2.82 -20.60
N GLN A 116 -9.58 3.98 -20.84
CA GLN A 116 -9.10 4.91 -21.88
C GLN A 116 -7.69 5.43 -21.53
N ALA A 117 -6.84 5.57 -22.55
CA ALA A 117 -5.53 6.20 -22.38
C ALA A 117 -5.68 7.67 -21.99
N GLY A 118 -4.76 8.17 -21.17
CA GLY A 118 -4.75 9.56 -20.74
C GLY A 118 -5.98 9.98 -19.92
N VAL A 119 -6.58 9.07 -19.17
CA VAL A 119 -7.77 9.35 -18.36
C VAL A 119 -7.41 9.92 -16.98
N ALA A 120 -6.26 9.55 -16.43
CA ALA A 120 -5.91 9.79 -15.04
C ALA A 120 -5.03 11.03 -14.84
N ASP A 121 -5.38 11.85 -13.87
CA ASP A 121 -4.51 12.87 -13.29
C ASP A 121 -3.55 12.24 -12.27
N LEU A 122 -4.04 11.23 -11.54
CA LEU A 122 -3.25 10.41 -10.61
C LEU A 122 -3.53 8.93 -10.86
N VAL A 123 -2.47 8.12 -10.97
CA VAL A 123 -2.55 6.65 -10.84
C VAL A 123 -1.93 6.26 -9.50
N THR A 124 -2.68 5.58 -8.63
CA THR A 124 -2.15 5.01 -7.39
C THR A 124 -1.97 3.51 -7.52
N VAL A 125 -0.84 3.00 -7.02
CA VAL A 125 -0.50 1.57 -7.00
C VAL A 125 -0.13 1.20 -5.56
N PRO A 126 -1.14 0.98 -4.70
CA PRO A 126 -0.93 0.74 -3.29
C PRO A 126 -0.64 -0.73 -3.02
N ASN A 127 0.62 -1.09 -2.77
CA ASN A 127 1.03 -2.43 -2.34
C ASN A 127 0.65 -3.54 -3.34
N LEU A 128 0.94 -3.34 -4.63
CA LEU A 128 0.50 -4.25 -5.69
C LEU A 128 1.62 -4.81 -6.56
N VAL A 129 2.69 -4.02 -6.81
CA VAL A 129 3.65 -4.31 -7.89
C VAL A 129 4.27 -5.70 -7.74
N HIS A 130 4.58 -6.12 -6.51
CA HIS A 130 5.15 -7.44 -6.25
C HIS A 130 4.22 -8.63 -6.58
N HIS A 131 2.93 -8.38 -6.80
CA HIS A 131 1.96 -9.38 -7.20
C HIS A 131 1.71 -9.46 -8.71
N VAL A 132 2.40 -8.67 -9.51
CA VAL A 132 2.22 -8.66 -10.95
C VAL A 132 3.43 -9.32 -11.63
N GLY A 133 3.22 -10.43 -12.33
CA GLY A 133 4.32 -11.13 -13.02
C GLY A 133 4.85 -10.38 -14.24
N ASP A 134 3.96 -9.71 -14.99
CA ASP A 134 4.33 -8.88 -16.14
C ASP A 134 4.61 -7.44 -15.70
N GLN A 135 5.80 -7.20 -15.20
CA GLN A 135 6.24 -5.88 -14.72
C GLN A 135 6.28 -4.83 -15.82
N GLN A 136 6.78 -5.19 -16.99
CA GLN A 136 6.88 -4.28 -18.12
C GLN A 136 5.48 -3.82 -18.57
N GLY A 137 4.55 -4.75 -18.66
CA GLY A 137 3.15 -4.46 -18.99
C GLY A 137 2.48 -3.56 -17.96
N LEU A 138 2.71 -3.81 -16.66
CA LEU A 138 2.19 -2.97 -15.57
C LEU A 138 2.66 -1.51 -15.71
N PHE A 139 3.97 -1.28 -15.83
CA PHE A 139 4.50 0.09 -15.90
C PHE A 139 4.09 0.79 -17.20
N ALA A 140 4.00 0.06 -18.33
CA ALA A 140 3.48 0.59 -19.58
C ALA A 140 2.00 1.01 -19.44
N GLU A 141 1.19 0.22 -18.73
CA GLU A 141 -0.22 0.53 -18.50
C GLU A 141 -0.39 1.75 -17.59
N ILE A 142 0.41 1.88 -16.52
CA ILE A 142 0.45 3.08 -15.68
C ILE A 142 0.74 4.32 -16.54
N ALA A 143 1.77 4.27 -17.35
CA ALA A 143 2.14 5.37 -18.24
C ALA A 143 1.04 5.68 -19.27
N ARG A 144 0.37 4.65 -19.80
CA ARG A 144 -0.74 4.80 -20.77
C ARG A 144 -1.95 5.50 -20.14
N LEU A 145 -2.30 5.13 -18.90
CA LEU A 145 -3.44 5.68 -18.17
C LEU A 145 -3.27 7.15 -17.82
N LEU A 146 -2.05 7.59 -17.55
CA LEU A 146 -1.78 8.97 -17.15
C LEU A 146 -2.00 9.95 -18.30
N LYS A 147 -2.61 11.09 -17.99
CA LYS A 147 -2.59 12.30 -18.83
C LYS A 147 -1.16 12.80 -18.98
N PRO A 148 -0.82 13.54 -20.05
CA PRO A 148 0.40 14.35 -20.05
C PRO A 148 0.45 15.25 -18.80
N GLY A 149 1.57 15.25 -18.09
CA GLY A 149 1.73 15.94 -16.80
C GLY A 149 1.11 15.24 -15.61
N GLY A 150 0.39 14.11 -15.78
CA GLY A 150 -0.18 13.31 -14.70
C GLY A 150 0.87 12.60 -13.86
N THR A 151 0.50 12.13 -12.69
CA THR A 151 1.41 11.56 -11.69
C THR A 151 1.05 10.11 -11.37
N ALA A 152 2.05 9.24 -11.25
CA ALA A 152 1.95 7.93 -10.60
C ALA A 152 2.45 8.02 -9.17
N TYR A 153 1.71 7.41 -8.24
CA TYR A 153 2.12 7.16 -6.87
C TYR A 153 2.18 5.65 -6.64
N VAL A 154 3.35 5.13 -6.32
CA VAL A 154 3.59 3.71 -6.08
C VAL A 154 4.07 3.53 -4.65
N PHE A 155 3.48 2.59 -3.94
CA PHE A 155 3.90 2.17 -2.61
C PHE A 155 4.18 0.68 -2.59
N GLU A 156 5.35 0.27 -2.04
CA GLU A 156 5.78 -1.13 -1.98
C GLU A 156 6.52 -1.48 -0.68
N PRO A 157 6.34 -2.71 -0.17
CA PRO A 157 7.14 -3.22 0.94
C PRO A 157 8.52 -3.66 0.47
N LEU A 158 9.51 -3.51 1.35
CA LEU A 158 10.87 -4.07 1.19
C LEU A 158 11.05 -5.31 2.06
N VAL A 159 10.58 -5.25 3.30
CA VAL A 159 10.63 -6.36 4.24
C VAL A 159 9.26 -6.99 4.32
N ARG A 160 9.11 -8.16 3.71
CA ARG A 160 7.84 -8.89 3.66
C ARG A 160 8.08 -10.37 3.47
N GLU A 161 7.30 -11.22 4.16
CA GLU A 161 7.24 -12.67 3.91
C GLU A 161 6.73 -12.98 2.51
N LEU A 162 6.96 -14.20 2.04
CA LEU A 162 6.28 -14.72 0.86
C LEU A 162 4.80 -14.93 1.19
N HIS A 163 3.92 -14.31 0.42
CA HIS A 163 2.48 -14.36 0.68
C HIS A 163 1.67 -14.39 -0.63
N GLN A 164 0.43 -14.83 -0.55
CA GLN A 164 -0.45 -14.96 -1.72
C GLN A 164 0.15 -15.81 -2.88
N MET A 165 0.97 -16.81 -2.53
CA MET A 165 1.59 -17.71 -3.52
C MET A 165 0.56 -18.31 -4.47
N PRO A 166 0.88 -18.48 -5.76
CA PRO A 166 2.19 -18.28 -6.40
C PRO A 166 2.44 -16.82 -6.87
N ASP A 167 1.53 -15.90 -6.63
CA ASP A 167 1.58 -14.54 -7.17
C ASP A 167 2.34 -13.57 -6.25
N ASP A 168 3.57 -13.92 -5.86
CA ASP A 168 4.50 -13.06 -5.12
C ASP A 168 5.87 -13.15 -5.79
N TYR A 169 6.18 -12.18 -6.67
CA TYR A 169 7.24 -12.32 -7.66
C TYR A 169 8.55 -11.64 -7.28
N LEU A 170 8.50 -10.49 -6.57
CA LEU A 170 9.69 -9.68 -6.36
C LEU A 170 9.55 -8.66 -5.22
N ARG A 171 10.67 -8.01 -4.89
CA ARG A 171 10.75 -6.82 -4.04
C ARG A 171 11.65 -5.81 -4.72
N TYR A 172 11.14 -4.64 -5.05
CA TYR A 172 11.94 -3.55 -5.59
C TYR A 172 12.59 -2.74 -4.48
N THR A 173 13.81 -2.26 -4.74
CA THR A 173 14.31 -1.08 -4.04
C THR A 173 13.72 0.18 -4.70
N PRO A 174 13.74 1.36 -4.04
CA PRO A 174 13.31 2.61 -4.68
C PRO A 174 14.04 2.88 -6.00
N PHE A 175 15.33 2.52 -6.08
CA PHE A 175 16.16 2.70 -7.28
C PHE A 175 15.75 1.75 -8.42
N GLY A 176 15.45 0.50 -8.08
CA GLY A 176 14.93 -0.47 -9.06
C GLY A 176 13.58 -0.04 -9.60
N MET A 177 12.68 0.43 -8.72
CA MET A 177 11.37 0.98 -9.10
C MET A 177 11.52 2.20 -10.01
N ALA A 178 12.40 3.14 -9.67
CA ALA A 178 12.68 4.31 -10.51
C ALA A 178 13.16 3.92 -11.91
N ALA A 179 14.01 2.90 -12.01
CA ALA A 179 14.49 2.40 -13.31
C ALA A 179 13.36 1.80 -14.16
N GLU A 180 12.42 1.06 -13.58
CA GLU A 180 11.27 0.52 -14.32
C GLU A 180 10.29 1.62 -14.77
N LEU A 181 10.02 2.58 -13.90
CA LEU A 181 9.20 3.76 -14.24
C LEU A 181 9.83 4.54 -15.39
N ALA A 182 11.16 4.74 -15.38
CA ALA A 182 11.88 5.42 -16.45
C ALA A 182 11.82 4.65 -17.78
N LYS A 183 11.91 3.31 -17.78
CA LYS A 183 11.73 2.48 -18.98
C LYS A 183 10.33 2.64 -19.59
N ALA A 184 9.32 2.90 -18.78
CA ALA A 184 7.96 3.19 -19.24
C ALA A 184 7.76 4.65 -19.70
N GLY A 185 8.79 5.47 -19.71
CA GLY A 185 8.72 6.88 -20.14
C GLY A 185 8.21 7.84 -19.06
N LEU A 186 8.26 7.42 -17.79
CA LEU A 186 7.89 8.26 -16.65
C LEU A 186 9.15 8.83 -16.00
N GLU A 187 9.10 10.09 -15.61
CA GLU A 187 10.15 10.76 -14.85
C GLU A 187 9.99 10.42 -13.37
N ALA A 188 10.86 9.56 -12.85
CA ALA A 188 10.87 9.22 -11.43
C ALA A 188 11.28 10.44 -10.60
N GLY A 189 10.46 10.77 -9.61
CA GLY A 189 10.68 11.85 -8.64
C GLY A 189 11.27 11.33 -7.33
N PRO A 190 11.10 12.09 -6.24
CA PRO A 190 11.57 11.68 -4.92
C PRO A 190 10.82 10.43 -4.43
N PHE A 191 11.51 9.67 -3.59
CA PHE A 191 10.93 8.58 -2.82
C PHE A 191 10.96 8.90 -1.32
N GLU A 192 10.04 8.29 -0.59
CA GLU A 192 10.00 8.35 0.88
C GLU A 192 10.16 6.94 1.43
N LEU A 193 10.88 6.83 2.54
CA LEU A 193 11.14 5.57 3.25
C LEU A 193 10.30 5.50 4.52
N GLU A 194 9.87 4.30 4.88
CA GLU A 194 9.13 4.03 6.12
C GLU A 194 9.89 3.04 6.99
N GLY A 195 9.89 3.32 8.30
CA GLY A 195 10.51 2.47 9.29
C GLY A 195 12.04 2.40 9.18
N GLY A 196 12.62 1.59 10.04
CA GLY A 196 14.04 1.35 10.15
C GLY A 196 14.35 -0.09 10.56
N PRO A 197 15.58 -0.38 10.98
CA PRO A 197 15.99 -1.74 11.33
C PRO A 197 15.20 -2.32 12.51
N PHE A 198 14.79 -1.50 13.45
CA PHE A 198 14.04 -1.96 14.62
C PHE A 198 12.58 -2.26 14.27
N SER A 199 11.98 -1.49 13.36
CA SER A 199 10.68 -1.79 12.77
C SER A 199 10.72 -3.11 11.99
N ALA A 200 11.81 -3.38 11.26
CA ALA A 200 12.00 -4.63 10.54
C ALA A 200 12.10 -5.83 11.50
N ILE A 201 12.83 -5.69 12.62
CA ILE A 201 12.94 -6.73 13.67
C ILE A 201 11.55 -7.00 14.27
N ALA A 202 10.81 -5.96 14.61
CA ALA A 202 9.47 -6.10 15.19
C ALA A 202 8.51 -6.79 14.24
N TYR A 203 8.54 -6.42 12.97
CA TYR A 203 7.73 -7.08 11.94
C TYR A 203 8.12 -8.55 11.76
N CYS A 204 9.41 -8.85 11.62
CA CYS A 204 9.87 -10.23 11.46
C CYS A 204 9.50 -11.10 12.68
N TRP A 205 9.58 -10.55 13.90
CA TRP A 205 9.12 -11.26 15.09
C TRP A 205 7.63 -11.58 15.03
N THR A 206 6.80 -10.61 14.65
CA THR A 206 5.35 -10.82 14.49
C THR A 206 5.04 -11.95 13.50
N GLN A 207 5.78 -12.02 12.39
CA GLN A 207 5.64 -13.11 11.42
C GLN A 207 6.17 -14.44 12.00
N ALA A 208 7.25 -14.42 12.76
CA ALA A 208 7.83 -15.60 13.38
C ALA A 208 6.89 -16.26 14.40
N LEU A 209 5.95 -15.53 14.99
CA LEU A 209 4.96 -16.08 15.92
C LEU A 209 4.11 -17.20 15.29
N GLU A 210 3.88 -17.15 13.99
CA GLU A 210 3.12 -18.19 13.29
C GLU A 210 3.83 -19.57 13.27
N TYR A 211 5.13 -19.59 13.53
CA TYR A 211 5.94 -20.81 13.62
C TYR A 211 5.92 -21.45 15.02
N PHE A 212 5.42 -20.75 16.04
CA PHE A 212 5.27 -21.32 17.37
C PHE A 212 4.03 -22.22 17.44
N PRO A 213 4.08 -23.31 18.24
CA PRO A 213 2.88 -24.06 18.58
C PRO A 213 1.81 -23.13 19.17
N GLU A 214 0.55 -23.38 18.87
CA GLU A 214 -0.57 -22.54 19.30
C GLU A 214 -0.55 -22.29 20.81
N ALA A 215 -0.24 -23.32 21.60
CA ALA A 215 -0.16 -23.24 23.07
C ALA A 215 0.92 -22.26 23.58
N GLU A 216 1.94 -21.97 22.79
CA GLU A 216 3.03 -21.06 23.14
C GLU A 216 2.88 -19.67 22.53
N ARG A 217 2.16 -19.56 21.41
CA ARG A 217 2.04 -18.34 20.62
C ARG A 217 1.61 -17.14 21.45
N SER A 218 0.53 -17.28 22.24
CA SER A 218 0.01 -16.19 23.09
C SER A 218 1.03 -15.71 24.11
N ARG A 219 1.79 -16.63 24.72
CA ARG A 219 2.84 -16.30 25.69
C ARG A 219 4.00 -15.57 25.03
N MET A 220 4.42 -16.01 23.84
CA MET A 220 5.51 -15.37 23.10
C MET A 220 5.10 -14.02 22.53
N GLN A 221 3.84 -13.89 22.14
CA GLN A 221 3.25 -12.61 21.73
C GLN A 221 3.27 -11.61 22.91
N GLN A 222 2.75 -12.02 24.07
CA GLN A 222 2.72 -11.15 25.25
C GLN A 222 4.14 -10.75 25.70
N TRP A 223 5.08 -11.70 25.76
CA TRP A 223 6.47 -11.41 26.08
C TRP A 223 7.08 -10.35 25.16
N PHE A 224 6.77 -10.42 23.87
CA PHE A 224 7.26 -9.44 22.91
C PHE A 224 6.56 -8.08 23.05
N ASP A 225 5.24 -8.08 23.19
CA ASP A 225 4.45 -6.86 23.25
C ASP A 225 4.71 -6.05 24.53
N ASP A 226 4.89 -6.71 25.65
CA ASP A 226 5.07 -6.04 26.94
C ASP A 226 6.48 -5.44 27.12
N ASP A 227 7.51 -6.19 26.73
CA ASP A 227 8.89 -5.85 27.06
C ASP A 227 9.73 -5.35 25.88
N HIS A 228 9.45 -5.81 24.65
CA HIS A 228 10.38 -5.65 23.55
C HIS A 228 9.85 -4.71 22.47
N PHE A 229 8.61 -4.85 22.06
CA PHE A 229 8.02 -4.04 21.00
C PHE A 229 8.09 -2.53 21.29
N PRO A 230 7.69 -2.03 22.48
CA PRO A 230 7.77 -0.61 22.79
C PRO A 230 9.20 -0.09 22.73
N GLN A 231 10.17 -0.91 23.20
CA GLN A 231 11.59 -0.52 23.15
C GLN A 231 12.13 -0.47 21.74
N LEU A 232 11.76 -1.43 20.87
CA LEU A 232 12.15 -1.42 19.46
C LEU A 232 11.59 -0.19 18.75
N MET A 233 10.34 0.17 18.99
CA MET A 233 9.72 1.35 18.38
C MET A 233 10.37 2.65 18.85
N GLN A 234 10.70 2.76 20.12
CA GLN A 234 11.46 3.89 20.66
C GLN A 234 12.86 4.01 20.03
N TRP A 235 13.54 2.88 19.84
CA TRP A 235 14.85 2.87 19.18
C TRP A 235 14.72 3.18 17.67
N ASP A 236 13.69 2.71 17.01
CA ASP A 236 13.45 3.02 15.61
C ASP A 236 13.25 4.53 15.41
N GLU A 237 12.44 5.15 16.25
CA GLU A 237 12.23 6.60 16.21
C GLU A 237 13.52 7.38 16.46
N LYS A 238 14.32 6.93 17.45
CA LYS A 238 15.51 7.65 17.89
C LYS A 238 16.74 7.43 17.02
N TYR A 239 16.90 6.21 16.45
CA TYR A 239 18.17 5.78 15.89
C TYR A 239 18.10 5.37 14.41
N ARG A 240 16.92 5.25 13.79
CA ARG A 240 16.82 4.78 12.39
C ARG A 240 17.64 5.61 11.40
N ASP A 241 17.81 6.91 11.69
CA ASP A 241 18.56 7.83 10.85
C ASP A 241 20.03 7.98 11.29
N ASN A 242 20.44 7.29 12.37
CA ASN A 242 21.83 7.24 12.83
C ASN A 242 22.64 6.28 11.96
N LEU A 243 23.01 6.73 10.77
CA LEU A 243 23.78 5.92 9.84
C LEU A 243 25.23 5.81 10.32
N VAL A 244 25.63 4.62 10.74
CA VAL A 244 27.04 4.30 11.10
C VAL A 244 27.91 4.25 9.84
N ARG A 245 27.29 4.03 8.68
CA ARG A 245 27.95 3.97 7.36
C ARG A 245 27.18 4.87 6.40
N ASP A 246 27.91 5.65 5.63
CA ASP A 246 27.34 6.46 4.57
C ASP A 246 26.52 5.62 3.60
N HIS A 247 25.37 6.13 3.21
CA HIS A 247 24.45 5.51 2.24
C HIS A 247 23.85 4.15 2.64
N THR A 248 23.83 3.79 3.93
CA THR A 248 23.22 2.56 4.42
C THR A 248 21.91 2.85 5.14
N GLN A 249 20.78 2.41 4.59
CA GLN A 249 19.45 2.51 5.21
C GLN A 249 18.78 1.14 5.22
N PHE A 250 17.90 0.90 6.19
CA PHE A 250 17.17 -0.35 6.33
C PHE A 250 15.66 -0.08 6.50
N PRO A 251 14.98 0.45 5.48
CA PRO A 251 13.55 0.71 5.56
C PRO A 251 12.73 -0.58 5.43
N VAL A 252 11.51 -0.56 5.92
CA VAL A 252 10.55 -1.67 5.78
C VAL A 252 9.67 -1.54 4.53
N SER A 253 9.44 -0.31 4.10
CA SER A 253 8.69 0.01 2.88
C SER A 253 9.12 1.36 2.31
N PHE A 254 8.63 1.67 1.13
CA PHE A 254 8.85 2.96 0.49
C PHE A 254 7.66 3.37 -0.37
N SER A 255 7.57 4.65 -0.65
CA SER A 255 6.76 5.18 -1.75
C SER A 255 7.62 5.98 -2.71
N ILE A 256 7.21 6.02 -3.97
CA ILE A 256 7.83 6.81 -5.03
C ILE A 256 6.76 7.48 -5.87
N VAL A 257 7.03 8.69 -6.30
CA VAL A 257 6.23 9.40 -7.29
C VAL A 257 6.96 9.42 -8.63
N ALA A 258 6.19 9.34 -9.72
CA ALA A 258 6.72 9.54 -11.06
C ALA A 258 5.74 10.38 -11.88
N ARG A 259 6.25 11.15 -12.82
CA ARG A 259 5.46 12.07 -13.65
C ARG A 259 5.54 11.66 -15.10
N LYS A 260 4.40 11.71 -15.79
CA LYS A 260 4.38 11.62 -17.24
C LYS A 260 4.77 12.97 -17.84
N PRO A 261 5.77 13.06 -18.74
CA PRO A 261 6.07 14.28 -19.45
C PRO A 261 4.85 14.90 -20.13
N ALA A 262 4.87 16.24 -20.29
CA ALA A 262 3.80 16.99 -20.93
C ALA A 262 3.73 16.75 -22.45
#